data_6805f402e2ca2548c84105306e234e4a
#
_entry.id   6805f402e2ca2548c84105306e234e4a
#
_cell.length_a   1.000
_cell.length_b   1.000
_cell.length_c   1.000
_cell.angle_alpha   90.00
_cell.angle_beta   90.00
_cell.angle_gamma   90.00
#
_symmetry.space_group_name_H-M   'P 1'
#
loop_
_entity.id
_entity.type
_entity.pdbx_description
1 polymer ?
#
loop_
_entity_poly.entity_id
_entity_poly.type
_entity_poly.pdbx_seq_one_letter_code
_entity_poly.pdbx_strand_id
1 'polypeptide(L)'
;MTLFKSTSAYKPFLVSITYSCLAAFAVAILVLIACRLIQKQKGKLVSAVEYGMLIPWLLPTTLIAMGLITTYNTPHIWMFNKVLTGTSFIMFLGYVIIKIPFTLRMTKAAFFALDDSLEDAAKNLGAKPFYTFFRVVLPVVLPT
;
A
#
# COMPACT_ATOMS: atom_id res chain seq x y z
N MET A 1 5.70 -35.47 12.63
CA MET A 1 5.99 -34.28 13.46
C MET A 1 7.46 -33.85 13.37
N THR A 2 8.09 -33.96 12.21
CA THR A 2 9.52 -33.75 11.98
C THR A 2 9.87 -32.55 11.08
N LEU A 3 8.86 -31.91 10.47
CA LEU A 3 9.06 -30.76 9.55
C LEU A 3 9.56 -29.48 10.27
N PHE A 4 9.32 -29.35 11.56
CA PHE A 4 9.73 -28.19 12.34
C PHE A 4 11.14 -28.28 12.95
N LYS A 5 11.84 -29.39 12.75
CA LYS A 5 13.22 -29.60 13.30
C LYS A 5 14.34 -29.24 12.32
N SER A 6 14.05 -29.00 11.05
CA SER A 6 15.08 -28.59 10.09
C SER A 6 15.09 -27.06 9.95
N THR A 7 16.21 -26.47 10.30
CA THR A 7 16.49 -25.02 10.14
C THR A 7 16.20 -24.52 8.71
N SER A 8 16.17 -25.44 7.74
CA SER A 8 15.89 -25.16 6.33
C SER A 8 14.39 -24.88 6.06
N ALA A 9 13.46 -25.43 6.85
CA ALA A 9 12.01 -25.27 6.64
C ALA A 9 11.48 -23.90 7.11
N TYR A 10 12.15 -23.27 8.06
CA TYR A 10 11.72 -21.95 8.60
C TYR A 10 12.08 -20.78 7.69
N LYS A 11 13.15 -20.88 6.90
CA LYS A 11 13.62 -19.77 6.08
C LYS A 11 12.57 -19.25 5.10
N PRO A 12 11.91 -20.08 4.26
CA PRO A 12 10.87 -19.60 3.34
C PRO A 12 9.69 -18.97 4.06
N PHE A 13 9.32 -19.54 5.22
CA PHE A 13 8.21 -19.03 6.03
C PHE A 13 8.50 -17.65 6.62
N LEU A 14 9.69 -17.48 7.20
CA LEU A 14 10.15 -16.19 7.71
C LEU A 14 10.25 -15.14 6.60
N VAL A 15 10.79 -15.51 5.45
CA VAL A 15 10.86 -14.62 4.29
C VAL A 15 9.46 -14.15 3.89
N SER A 16 8.50 -15.06 3.75
CA SER A 16 7.12 -14.72 3.38
C SER A 16 6.47 -13.78 4.40
N ILE A 17 6.59 -14.06 5.69
CA ILE A 17 6.05 -13.20 6.75
C ILE A 17 6.69 -11.81 6.70
N THR A 18 8.01 -11.75 6.63
CA THR A 18 8.75 -10.48 6.64
C THR A 18 8.33 -9.59 5.46
N TYR A 19 8.31 -10.15 4.25
CA TYR A 19 7.95 -9.37 3.06
C TYR A 19 6.47 -9.02 3.02
N SER A 20 5.57 -9.87 3.55
CA SER A 20 4.15 -9.54 3.69
C SER A 20 3.92 -8.39 4.68
N CYS A 21 4.60 -8.39 5.82
CA CYS A 21 4.53 -7.30 6.80
C CYS A 21 5.07 -5.99 6.22
N LEU A 22 6.22 -6.04 5.54
CA LEU A 22 6.80 -4.88 4.88
C LEU A 22 5.87 -4.32 3.79
N ALA A 23 5.28 -5.20 2.99
CA ALA A 23 4.34 -4.80 1.94
C ALA A 23 3.06 -4.19 2.55
N ALA A 24 2.52 -4.77 3.61
CA ALA A 24 1.35 -4.22 4.29
C ALA A 24 1.62 -2.81 4.83
N PHE A 25 2.77 -2.62 5.47
CA PHE A 25 3.18 -1.31 5.98
C PHE A 25 3.39 -0.29 4.86
N ALA A 26 4.06 -0.68 3.77
CA ALA A 26 4.27 0.19 2.62
C ALA A 26 2.94 0.59 1.95
N VAL A 27 2.02 -0.37 1.77
CA VAL A 27 0.69 -0.11 1.21
C VAL A 27 -0.12 0.81 2.12
N ALA A 28 -0.10 0.59 3.44
CA ALA A 28 -0.81 1.43 4.39
C ALA A 28 -0.35 2.89 4.29
N ILE A 29 0.96 3.14 4.31
CA ILE A 29 1.51 4.50 4.17
C ILE A 29 1.11 5.13 2.83
N LEU A 30 1.31 4.41 1.72
CA LEU A 30 1.03 4.89 0.38
C LEU A 30 -0.46 5.24 0.22
N VAL A 31 -1.34 4.37 0.70
CA VAL A 31 -2.78 4.55 0.60
C VAL A 31 -3.28 5.67 1.51
N LEU A 32 -2.75 5.80 2.73
CA LEU A 32 -3.10 6.92 3.62
C LEU A 32 -2.76 8.27 2.97
N ILE A 33 -1.58 8.38 2.36
CA ILE A 33 -1.18 9.60 1.64
C ILE A 33 -2.11 9.85 0.45
N ALA A 34 -2.38 8.82 -0.35
CA ALA A 34 -3.26 8.92 -1.51
C ALA A 34 -4.70 9.32 -1.11
N CYS A 35 -5.29 8.69 -0.10
CA CYS A 35 -6.62 9.04 0.40
C CYS A 35 -6.68 10.47 0.91
N ARG A 36 -5.64 10.94 1.59
CA ARG A 36 -5.57 12.31 2.07
C ARG A 36 -5.53 13.32 0.91
N LEU A 37 -4.79 13.02 -0.14
CA LEU A 37 -4.74 13.85 -1.35
C LEU A 37 -6.10 13.85 -2.07
N ILE A 38 -6.73 12.68 -2.21
CA ILE A 38 -8.04 12.53 -2.85
C ILE A 38 -9.13 13.29 -2.08
N GLN A 39 -9.08 13.30 -0.75
CA GLN A 39 -10.04 14.03 0.09
C GLN A 39 -9.88 15.55 -0.05
N LYS A 40 -8.64 16.05 -0.06
CA LYS A 40 -8.37 17.50 -0.05
C LYS A 40 -8.32 18.16 -1.41
N GLN A 41 -8.00 17.43 -2.44
CA GLN A 41 -7.82 17.99 -3.79
C GLN A 41 -8.84 17.37 -4.75
N LYS A 42 -9.58 18.24 -5.42
CA LYS A 42 -10.49 17.86 -6.51
C LYS A 42 -9.82 18.24 -7.84
N GLY A 43 -9.59 17.26 -8.72
CA GLY A 43 -9.00 17.54 -10.02
C GLY A 43 -8.78 16.28 -10.86
N LYS A 44 -8.61 16.46 -12.18
CA LYS A 44 -8.43 15.35 -13.12
C LYS A 44 -7.22 14.48 -12.78
N LEU A 45 -6.12 15.08 -12.29
CA LEU A 45 -4.92 14.34 -11.89
C LEU A 45 -5.18 13.44 -10.67
N VAL A 46 -5.91 13.94 -9.68
CA VAL A 46 -6.25 13.17 -8.47
C VAL A 46 -7.15 11.98 -8.84
N SER A 47 -8.13 12.20 -9.68
CA SER A 47 -8.98 11.12 -10.20
C SER A 47 -8.17 10.10 -11.02
N ALA A 48 -7.22 10.55 -11.83
CA ALA A 48 -6.35 9.65 -12.59
C ALA A 48 -5.48 8.78 -11.67
N VAL A 49 -4.93 9.33 -10.59
CA VAL A 49 -4.18 8.57 -9.59
C VAL A 49 -5.10 7.55 -8.90
N GLU A 50 -6.30 7.95 -8.50
CA GLU A 50 -7.27 7.04 -7.87
C GLU A 50 -7.62 5.87 -8.79
N TYR A 51 -8.01 6.15 -10.03
CA TYR A 51 -8.33 5.10 -11.00
C TYR A 51 -7.11 4.24 -11.34
N GLY A 52 -5.92 4.83 -11.46
CA GLY A 52 -4.68 4.11 -11.66
C GLY A 52 -4.38 3.10 -10.55
N MET A 53 -4.63 3.48 -9.29
CA MET A 53 -4.46 2.58 -8.15
C MET A 53 -5.51 1.44 -8.10
N LEU A 54 -6.62 1.57 -8.82
CA LEU A 54 -7.66 0.54 -8.91
C LEU A 54 -7.44 -0.43 -10.09
N ILE A 55 -6.60 -0.10 -11.08
CA ILE A 55 -6.31 -0.95 -12.24
C ILE A 55 -5.92 -2.38 -11.86
N PRO A 56 -5.04 -2.63 -10.86
CA PRO A 56 -4.65 -3.98 -10.51
C PRO A 56 -5.82 -4.90 -10.11
N TRP A 57 -6.95 -4.34 -9.71
CA TRP A 57 -8.13 -5.12 -9.37
C TRP A 57 -8.85 -5.71 -10.58
N LEU A 58 -8.71 -5.07 -11.74
CA LEU A 58 -9.30 -5.54 -12.98
C LEU A 58 -8.50 -6.67 -13.62
N LEU A 59 -7.25 -6.88 -13.17
CA LEU A 59 -6.34 -7.85 -13.75
C LEU A 59 -6.27 -9.12 -12.90
N PRO A 60 -6.28 -10.32 -13.52
CA PRO A 60 -5.96 -11.56 -12.82
C PRO A 60 -4.58 -11.46 -12.17
N THR A 61 -4.44 -11.96 -10.94
CA THR A 61 -3.17 -11.93 -10.21
C THR A 61 -2.05 -12.66 -10.94
N THR A 62 -2.39 -13.71 -11.70
CA THR A 62 -1.45 -14.44 -12.57
C THR A 62 -0.86 -13.55 -13.65
N LEU A 63 -1.68 -12.68 -14.26
CA LEU A 63 -1.24 -11.74 -15.29
C LEU A 63 -0.28 -10.70 -14.69
N ILE A 64 -0.57 -10.20 -13.49
CA ILE A 64 0.34 -9.29 -12.76
C ILE A 64 1.66 -9.99 -12.47
N ALA A 65 1.63 -11.23 -12.00
CA ALA A 65 2.84 -12.00 -11.72
C ALA A 65 3.68 -12.26 -12.98
N MET A 66 3.04 -12.64 -14.08
CA MET A 66 3.73 -12.83 -15.38
C MET A 66 4.31 -11.49 -15.89
N GLY A 67 3.57 -10.40 -15.78
CA GLY A 67 4.05 -9.07 -16.14
C GLY A 67 5.28 -8.66 -15.33
N LEU A 68 5.29 -8.90 -14.03
CA LEU A 68 6.45 -8.65 -13.19
C LEU A 68 7.66 -9.50 -13.61
N ILE A 69 7.46 -10.80 -13.83
CA ILE A 69 8.54 -11.69 -14.22
C ILE A 69 9.11 -11.26 -15.58
N THR A 70 8.28 -11.05 -16.59
CA THR A 70 8.75 -10.67 -17.92
C THR A 70 9.46 -9.32 -17.95
N THR A 71 8.92 -8.33 -17.23
CA THR A 71 9.50 -6.99 -17.18
C THR A 71 10.84 -6.97 -16.43
N TYR A 72 10.94 -7.69 -15.32
CA TYR A 72 12.12 -7.64 -14.45
C TYR A 72 13.11 -8.80 -14.65
N ASN A 73 12.91 -9.61 -15.68
CA ASN A 73 13.84 -10.68 -16.06
C ASN A 73 15.03 -10.18 -16.90
N THR A 74 14.97 -8.95 -17.38
CA THR A 74 16.07 -8.32 -18.12
C THR A 74 16.69 -7.19 -17.28
N PRO A 75 18.01 -6.98 -17.38
CA PRO A 75 18.65 -5.88 -16.67
C PRO A 75 18.19 -4.54 -17.27
N HIS A 76 17.65 -3.67 -16.44
CA HIS A 76 17.24 -2.32 -16.82
C HIS A 76 18.11 -1.26 -16.14
N ILE A 77 18.36 -0.16 -16.86
CA ILE A 77 19.14 1.00 -16.38
C ILE A 77 18.55 1.54 -15.06
N TRP A 78 17.22 1.55 -14.93
CA TRP A 78 16.49 2.00 -13.73
C TRP A 78 16.75 1.16 -12.48
N MET A 79 17.37 -0.02 -12.62
CA MET A 79 17.62 -0.99 -11.56
C MET A 79 19.10 -1.33 -11.41
N PHE A 80 19.96 -0.37 -11.71
CA PHE A 80 21.40 -0.57 -11.62
C PHE A 80 21.89 -1.80 -12.39
N ASN A 81 21.29 -2.09 -13.56
CA ASN A 81 21.58 -3.25 -14.40
C ASN A 81 21.45 -4.61 -13.69
N LYS A 82 20.57 -4.74 -12.69
CA LYS A 82 20.30 -6.01 -11.99
C LYS A 82 19.01 -6.64 -12.47
N VAL A 83 19.01 -7.97 -12.55
CA VAL A 83 17.79 -8.78 -12.74
C VAL A 83 17.14 -8.96 -11.37
N LEU A 84 15.87 -8.59 -11.26
CA LEU A 84 15.11 -8.75 -10.00
C LEU A 84 14.37 -10.08 -9.91
N THR A 85 14.17 -10.76 -11.03
CA THR A 85 13.52 -12.08 -11.06
C THR A 85 14.33 -13.07 -10.23
N GLY A 86 13.65 -13.82 -9.35
CA GLY A 86 14.29 -14.70 -8.38
C GLY A 86 14.73 -14.04 -7.07
N THR A 87 14.53 -12.73 -6.91
CA THR A 87 14.77 -12.06 -5.64
C THR A 87 13.48 -11.94 -4.82
N SER A 88 13.61 -11.88 -3.48
CA SER A 88 12.45 -11.65 -2.61
C SER A 88 11.81 -10.26 -2.82
N PHE A 89 12.53 -9.33 -3.47
CA PHE A 89 12.02 -8.00 -3.76
C PHE A 89 10.86 -8.01 -4.77
N ILE A 90 10.88 -8.92 -5.75
CA ILE A 90 9.76 -9.04 -6.70
C ILE A 90 8.49 -9.54 -6.01
N MET A 91 8.60 -10.40 -4.98
CA MET A 91 7.47 -10.79 -4.13
C MET A 91 6.88 -9.60 -3.39
N PHE A 92 7.74 -8.75 -2.81
CA PHE A 92 7.31 -7.51 -2.16
C PHE A 92 6.52 -6.62 -3.12
N LEU A 93 7.04 -6.37 -4.33
CA LEU A 93 6.33 -5.59 -5.35
C LEU A 93 4.98 -6.19 -5.72
N GLY A 94 4.91 -7.51 -5.93
CA GLY A 94 3.67 -8.22 -6.22
C GLY A 94 2.64 -8.03 -5.11
N TYR A 95 3.03 -8.19 -3.85
CA TYR A 95 2.14 -7.98 -2.70
C TYR A 95 1.65 -6.53 -2.62
N VAL A 96 2.53 -5.55 -2.82
CA VAL A 96 2.15 -4.13 -2.82
C VAL A 96 1.10 -3.86 -3.91
N ILE A 97 1.36 -4.26 -5.16
CA ILE A 97 0.48 -3.99 -6.29
C ILE A 97 -0.92 -4.61 -6.07
N ILE A 98 -0.97 -5.88 -5.63
CA ILE A 98 -2.24 -6.60 -5.45
C ILE A 98 -3.05 -6.03 -4.28
N LYS A 99 -2.41 -5.53 -3.23
CA LYS A 99 -3.09 -5.04 -2.02
C LYS A 99 -3.54 -3.59 -2.10
N ILE A 100 -2.93 -2.76 -2.95
CA ILE A 100 -3.28 -1.34 -3.10
C ILE A 100 -4.79 -1.11 -3.32
N PRO A 101 -5.48 -1.73 -4.31
CA PRO A 101 -6.86 -1.39 -4.59
C PRO A 101 -7.81 -1.75 -3.45
N PHE A 102 -7.57 -2.86 -2.77
CA PHE A 102 -8.38 -3.29 -1.64
C PHE A 102 -8.22 -2.31 -0.46
N THR A 103 -6.97 -2.03 -0.08
CA THR A 103 -6.67 -1.11 1.01
C THR A 103 -7.17 0.30 0.70
N LEU A 104 -7.04 0.76 -0.56
CA LEU A 104 -7.53 2.07 -0.99
C LEU A 104 -9.04 2.22 -0.76
N ARG A 105 -9.83 1.21 -1.13
CA ARG A 105 -11.28 1.26 -0.94
C ARG A 105 -11.68 1.32 0.52
N MET A 106 -11.08 0.48 1.36
CA MET A 106 -11.38 0.45 2.79
C MET A 106 -10.98 1.77 3.46
N THR A 107 -9.75 2.22 3.22
CA THR A 107 -9.26 3.49 3.78
C THR A 107 -10.07 4.68 3.28
N LYS A 108 -10.42 4.71 1.99
CA LYS A 108 -11.26 5.78 1.43
C LYS A 108 -12.62 5.82 2.12
N ALA A 109 -13.28 4.68 2.31
CA ALA A 109 -14.56 4.62 3.00
C ALA A 109 -14.46 5.20 4.42
N ALA A 110 -13.40 4.85 5.16
CA ALA A 110 -13.15 5.38 6.49
C ALA A 110 -12.91 6.90 6.50
N PHE A 111 -12.15 7.43 5.52
CA PHE A 111 -11.94 8.88 5.40
C PHE A 111 -13.21 9.65 5.04
N PHE A 112 -14.09 9.08 4.20
CA PHE A 112 -15.34 9.72 3.84
C PHE A 112 -16.45 9.57 4.89
N ALA A 113 -16.30 8.65 5.82
CA ALA A 113 -17.17 8.53 6.99
C ALA A 113 -16.82 9.51 8.12
N LEU A 114 -15.64 10.14 8.04
CA LEU A 114 -15.22 11.18 8.98
C LEU A 114 -16.05 12.45 8.76
N ASP A 115 -16.58 12.98 9.86
CA ASP A 115 -17.22 14.29 9.85
C ASP A 115 -16.15 15.39 9.75
N ASP A 116 -16.26 16.23 8.72
CA ASP A 116 -15.34 17.36 8.49
C ASP A 116 -15.33 18.35 9.68
N SER A 117 -16.38 18.36 10.49
CA SER A 117 -16.49 19.18 11.71
C SER A 117 -15.39 18.91 12.73
N LEU A 118 -14.87 17.69 12.79
CA LEU A 118 -13.75 17.31 13.68
C LEU A 118 -12.45 18.02 13.29
N GLU A 119 -12.17 18.09 11.99
CA GLU A 119 -10.99 18.83 11.51
C GLU A 119 -11.15 20.34 11.71
N ASP A 120 -12.34 20.86 11.48
CA ASP A 120 -12.60 22.29 11.65
C ASP A 120 -12.60 22.72 13.12
N ALA A 121 -13.10 21.88 14.03
CA ALA A 121 -12.97 22.10 15.46
C ALA A 121 -11.49 22.14 15.90
N ALA A 122 -10.68 21.20 15.42
CA ALA A 122 -9.25 21.21 15.72
C ALA A 122 -8.53 22.45 15.18
N LYS A 123 -8.88 22.92 13.97
CA LYS A 123 -8.33 24.17 13.40
C LYS A 123 -8.73 25.39 14.21
N ASN A 124 -10.00 25.47 14.65
CA ASN A 124 -10.49 26.56 15.48
C ASN A 124 -9.76 26.64 16.82
N LEU A 125 -9.28 25.51 17.34
CA LEU A 125 -8.43 25.44 18.53
C LEU A 125 -6.95 25.71 18.21
N GLY A 126 -6.60 26.13 17.00
CA GLY A 126 -5.23 26.47 16.60
C GLY A 126 -4.33 25.29 16.26
N ALA A 127 -4.90 24.08 16.08
CA ALA A 127 -4.11 22.91 15.74
C ALA A 127 -3.54 22.99 14.32
N LYS A 128 -2.24 22.69 14.17
CA LYS A 128 -1.58 22.63 12.87
C LYS A 128 -2.10 21.42 12.07
N PRO A 129 -2.13 21.47 10.72
CA PRO A 129 -2.68 20.40 9.87
C PRO A 129 -2.06 19.02 10.14
N PHE A 130 -0.76 18.98 10.41
CA PHE A 130 -0.03 17.75 10.70
C PHE A 130 -0.46 17.15 12.06
N TYR A 131 -0.62 18.00 13.07
CA TYR A 131 -1.09 17.60 14.40
C TYR A 131 -2.53 17.08 14.32
N THR A 132 -3.42 17.78 13.62
CA THR A 132 -4.81 17.36 13.40
C THR A 132 -4.86 15.99 12.72
N PHE A 133 -4.03 15.76 11.69
CA PHE A 133 -4.00 14.46 11.01
C PHE A 133 -3.62 13.33 11.96
N PHE A 134 -2.53 13.44 12.70
CA PHE A 134 -2.04 12.35 13.56
C PHE A 134 -2.83 12.16 14.86
N ARG A 135 -3.44 13.22 15.40
CA ARG A 135 -4.11 13.17 16.70
C ARG A 135 -5.63 13.10 16.62
N VAL A 136 -6.22 13.52 15.50
CA VAL A 136 -7.68 13.53 15.32
C VAL A 136 -8.09 12.55 14.22
N VAL A 137 -7.57 12.71 13.00
CA VAL A 137 -8.00 11.94 11.84
C VAL A 137 -7.54 10.49 11.93
N LEU A 138 -6.25 10.26 12.10
CA LEU A 138 -5.65 8.93 12.07
C LEU A 138 -6.20 7.97 13.14
N PRO A 139 -6.39 8.37 14.41
CA PRO A 139 -6.96 7.48 15.42
C PRO A 139 -8.42 7.08 15.16
N VAL A 140 -9.18 7.90 14.44
CA VAL A 140 -10.57 7.58 14.08
C VAL A 140 -10.64 6.66 12.87
N VAL A 141 -9.70 6.78 11.92
CA VAL A 141 -9.64 5.96 10.70
C VAL A 141 -9.02 4.58 10.95
N LEU A 142 -8.08 4.45 11.89
CA LEU A 142 -7.35 3.19 12.14
C LEU A 142 -8.20 2.02 12.68
N PRO A 143 -9.26 2.22 13.49
CA PRO A 143 -10.07 1.10 14.03
C PRO A 143 -11.02 0.47 13.02
N THR A 144 -11.20 1.06 11.84
CA THR A 144 -12.08 0.55 10.77
C THR A 144 -11.34 -0.31 9.78
#